data_24b639cdd97f9cd362ff544887d64b0e
#
_entry.id   24b639cdd97f9cd362ff544887d64b0e
#
_cell.length_a   1.000
_cell.length_b   1.000
_cell.length_c   1.000
_cell.angle_alpha   90.00
_cell.angle_beta   90.00
_cell.angle_gamma   90.00
#
_symmetry.space_group_name_H-M   'P 1'
#
loop_
_entity.id
_entity.type
_entity.pdbx_description
1 polymer ?
#
loop_
_entity_poly.entity_id
_entity_poly.type
_entity_poly.pdbx_seq_one_letter_code
_entity_poly.pdbx_strand_id
1 'polypeptide(L)'
;KFNKNGNVSVTAKNNTTTSNKIMTDTASTWAVKSDYGPILTFDTYNDVFHAFSDPQENGAGMLGDYEFLIIKATPELVLLKGKKHSAYSVMRPMKNPDMAVYFAACEKMQKMLFGNNNIVTLNHDNQKMYLYNGSEGQFLSAAYGSPLVAETTTYHPVCTTADGVIVSVGFGDDKHDHIFYYDSIKGELKSEKGAVMNAGNLNTLFGAYFTDNALGWAVDPASIAAVPTFLDQVNTIANDT
;
A
#
# COMPACT_ATOMS: atom_id res chain seq x y z
N LYS A 1 -4.22 5.32 -20.95
CA LYS A 1 -3.58 5.32 -22.27
C LYS A 1 -3.41 6.76 -22.72
N PHE A 2 -2.17 7.16 -23.00
CA PHE A 2 -1.84 8.48 -23.53
C PHE A 2 -1.87 8.44 -25.05
N ASN A 3 -2.57 9.38 -25.66
CA ASN A 3 -2.64 9.52 -27.11
C ASN A 3 -1.84 10.75 -27.58
N LYS A 4 -1.25 10.69 -28.78
CA LYS A 4 -0.39 11.77 -29.31
C LYS A 4 -1.14 13.08 -29.56
N ASN A 5 -2.46 13.04 -29.65
CA ASN A 5 -3.31 14.23 -29.82
C ASN A 5 -3.63 14.95 -28.49
N GLY A 6 -3.01 14.56 -27.39
CA GLY A 6 -3.26 15.17 -26.08
C GLY A 6 -4.41 14.55 -25.29
N ASN A 7 -5.15 13.59 -25.85
CA ASN A 7 -6.20 12.89 -25.10
C ASN A 7 -5.62 11.75 -24.27
N VAL A 8 -6.25 11.48 -23.12
CA VAL A 8 -5.91 10.34 -22.25
C VAL A 8 -7.16 9.55 -21.89
N SER A 9 -7.03 8.22 -21.87
CA SER A 9 -8.03 7.33 -21.32
C SER A 9 -7.51 6.76 -20.00
N VAL A 10 -8.32 6.82 -18.96
CA VAL A 10 -8.00 6.32 -17.61
C VAL A 10 -8.96 5.18 -17.28
N THR A 11 -8.42 4.04 -16.89
CA THR A 11 -9.21 2.89 -16.44
C THR A 11 -8.81 2.54 -15.02
N ALA A 12 -9.78 2.41 -14.14
CA ALA A 12 -9.58 2.03 -12.75
C ALA A 12 -10.65 1.06 -12.25
N LYS A 13 -10.34 0.42 -11.14
CA LYS A 13 -11.27 -0.31 -10.29
C LYS A 13 -10.87 -0.02 -8.84
N ASN A 14 -11.65 0.78 -8.17
CA ASN A 14 -11.42 1.19 -6.79
C ASN A 14 -12.75 1.63 -6.13
N ASN A 15 -12.70 2.12 -4.91
CA ASN A 15 -13.87 2.57 -4.16
C ASN A 15 -14.57 3.81 -4.75
N THR A 16 -13.92 4.56 -5.64
CA THR A 16 -14.54 5.70 -6.34
C THR A 16 -15.26 5.27 -7.62
N THR A 17 -14.97 4.07 -8.15
CA THR A 17 -15.67 3.55 -9.32
C THR A 17 -17.03 2.96 -8.93
N THR A 18 -18.05 3.19 -9.77
CA THR A 18 -19.42 2.75 -9.50
C THR A 18 -19.48 1.26 -9.16
N SER A 19 -20.00 0.94 -7.97
CA SER A 19 -20.12 -0.43 -7.47
C SER A 19 -18.82 -1.24 -7.49
N ASN A 20 -17.68 -0.59 -7.33
CA ASN A 20 -16.35 -1.22 -7.41
C ASN A 20 -16.15 -2.03 -8.72
N LYS A 21 -16.69 -1.53 -9.83
CA LYS A 21 -16.53 -2.11 -11.16
C LYS A 21 -15.39 -1.42 -11.91
N ILE A 22 -14.88 -2.10 -12.94
CA ILE A 22 -13.93 -1.48 -13.86
C ILE A 22 -14.63 -0.34 -14.61
N MET A 23 -14.10 0.86 -14.49
CA MET A 23 -14.59 2.06 -15.15
C MET A 23 -13.49 2.66 -16.02
N THR A 24 -13.85 3.13 -17.21
CA THR A 24 -12.95 3.83 -18.13
C THR A 24 -13.54 5.17 -18.48
N ASP A 25 -12.76 6.24 -18.25
CA ASP A 25 -13.06 7.58 -18.72
C ASP A 25 -12.09 7.97 -19.84
N THR A 26 -12.62 8.51 -20.93
CA THR A 26 -11.88 8.91 -22.14
C THR A 26 -11.93 10.41 -22.40
N ALA A 27 -12.58 11.18 -21.53
CA ALA A 27 -12.84 12.60 -21.75
C ALA A 27 -11.69 13.53 -21.37
N SER A 28 -10.64 13.02 -20.77
CA SER A 28 -9.55 13.83 -20.23
C SER A 28 -8.45 14.13 -21.24
N THR A 29 -7.76 15.26 -20.99
CA THR A 29 -6.56 15.65 -21.73
C THR A 29 -5.34 15.63 -20.82
N TRP A 30 -4.16 15.47 -21.41
CA TRP A 30 -2.89 15.48 -20.72
C TRP A 30 -1.89 16.40 -21.41
N ALA A 31 -0.98 16.97 -20.64
CA ALA A 31 0.14 17.74 -21.17
C ALA A 31 1.37 17.58 -20.26
N VAL A 32 2.54 17.84 -20.84
CA VAL A 32 3.74 18.09 -20.03
C VAL A 32 4.04 19.60 -20.13
N LYS A 33 4.08 20.24 -18.97
CA LYS A 33 4.32 21.68 -18.82
C LYS A 33 5.59 21.93 -18.02
N SER A 34 6.11 23.15 -18.08
CA SER A 34 7.23 23.60 -17.26
C SER A 34 6.71 24.52 -16.15
N ASP A 35 6.87 24.10 -14.90
CA ASP A 35 6.56 24.88 -13.71
C ASP A 35 7.42 24.36 -12.54
N TYR A 36 8.50 25.08 -12.21
CA TYR A 36 9.56 24.63 -11.29
C TYR A 36 10.17 23.25 -11.61
N GLY A 37 10.04 22.81 -12.86
CA GLY A 37 10.44 21.52 -13.38
C GLY A 37 9.42 20.97 -14.38
N PRO A 38 9.65 19.79 -14.96
CA PRO A 38 8.67 19.16 -15.84
C PRO A 38 7.50 18.61 -15.02
N ILE A 39 6.29 19.00 -15.40
CA ILE A 39 5.03 18.58 -14.76
C ILE A 39 4.17 17.83 -15.77
N LEU A 40 3.72 16.64 -15.41
CA LEU A 40 2.61 15.97 -16.07
C LEU A 40 1.30 16.48 -15.47
N THR A 41 0.40 16.97 -16.31
CA THR A 41 -0.90 17.50 -15.88
C THR A 41 -2.04 16.82 -16.63
N PHE A 42 -3.19 16.70 -15.95
CA PHE A 42 -4.46 16.24 -16.49
C PHE A 42 -5.45 17.40 -16.40
N ASP A 43 -5.64 18.11 -17.51
CA ASP A 43 -6.27 19.43 -17.50
C ASP A 43 -7.80 19.40 -17.59
N THR A 44 -8.39 18.34 -18.14
CA THR A 44 -9.83 18.17 -18.23
C THR A 44 -10.30 17.17 -17.20
N TYR A 45 -11.43 17.45 -16.55
CA TYR A 45 -12.01 16.57 -15.54
C TYR A 45 -12.14 15.14 -16.04
N ASN A 46 -11.80 14.20 -15.19
CA ASN A 46 -11.85 12.77 -15.41
C ASN A 46 -12.47 12.11 -14.18
N ASP A 47 -13.61 11.46 -14.36
CA ASP A 47 -14.37 10.86 -13.26
C ASP A 47 -13.58 9.81 -12.45
N VAL A 48 -12.61 9.16 -13.07
CA VAL A 48 -11.75 8.16 -12.41
C VAL A 48 -10.64 8.82 -11.61
N PHE A 49 -9.99 9.82 -12.20
CA PHE A 49 -8.74 10.38 -11.67
C PHE A 49 -8.98 11.55 -10.73
N HIS A 50 -9.86 12.48 -11.11
CA HIS A 50 -10.15 13.67 -10.31
C HIS A 50 -11.04 13.40 -9.10
N ALA A 51 -11.75 12.27 -9.06
CA ALA A 51 -12.58 11.88 -7.91
C ALA A 51 -11.80 11.91 -6.58
N PHE A 52 -10.48 11.66 -6.60
CA PHE A 52 -9.64 11.73 -5.42
C PHE A 52 -9.27 13.15 -4.98
N SER A 53 -9.40 14.13 -5.87
CA SER A 53 -9.12 15.55 -5.61
C SER A 53 -10.37 16.39 -5.46
N ASP A 54 -11.56 15.83 -5.71
CA ASP A 54 -12.82 16.53 -5.54
C ASP A 54 -13.04 16.93 -4.08
N PRO A 55 -13.40 18.18 -3.80
CA PRO A 55 -13.76 18.59 -2.46
C PRO A 55 -14.98 17.80 -1.99
N GLN A 56 -14.86 17.17 -0.84
CA GLN A 56 -15.96 16.53 -0.15
C GLN A 56 -16.56 17.50 0.89
N GLU A 57 -17.51 17.06 1.70
CA GLU A 57 -18.16 17.90 2.74
C GLU A 57 -17.16 18.61 3.67
N ASN A 58 -16.00 17.97 3.92
CA ASN A 58 -14.89 18.54 4.69
C ASN A 58 -14.03 19.55 3.91
N GLY A 59 -14.29 19.76 2.61
CA GLY A 59 -13.52 20.64 1.73
C GLY A 59 -12.11 20.14 1.31
N ALA A 60 -11.66 19.01 1.83
CA ALA A 60 -10.29 18.50 1.60
C ALA A 60 -10.23 17.38 0.56
N GLY A 61 -11.33 16.69 0.28
CA GLY A 61 -11.36 15.52 -0.60
C GLY A 61 -10.52 14.35 -0.05
N MET A 62 -10.07 13.48 -0.93
CA MET A 62 -9.20 12.34 -0.60
C MET A 62 -7.71 12.65 -0.80
N LEU A 63 -7.33 13.92 -0.86
CA LEU A 63 -5.96 14.40 -1.04
C LEU A 63 -5.29 13.92 -2.35
N GLY A 64 -6.07 13.71 -3.40
CA GLY A 64 -5.55 13.36 -4.72
C GLY A 64 -4.89 14.53 -5.44
N ASP A 65 -3.91 14.22 -6.27
CA ASP A 65 -3.25 15.17 -7.17
C ASP A 65 -3.62 14.85 -8.62
N TYR A 66 -3.71 15.87 -9.47
CA TYR A 66 -3.85 15.76 -10.93
C TYR A 66 -2.74 16.51 -11.67
N GLU A 67 -1.80 17.12 -10.94
CA GLU A 67 -0.54 17.68 -11.42
C GLU A 67 0.63 17.01 -10.69
N PHE A 68 1.60 16.52 -11.45
CA PHE A 68 2.70 15.72 -10.92
C PHE A 68 4.04 16.19 -11.44
N LEU A 69 4.98 16.47 -10.55
CA LEU A 69 6.38 16.64 -10.88
C LEU A 69 6.94 15.33 -11.43
N ILE A 70 7.61 15.37 -12.56
CA ILE A 70 8.29 14.22 -13.14
C ILE A 70 9.69 14.15 -12.49
N ILE A 71 9.86 13.23 -11.55
CA ILE A 71 11.12 13.06 -10.81
C ILE A 71 12.14 12.24 -11.63
N LYS A 72 11.65 11.21 -12.31
CA LYS A 72 12.45 10.34 -13.18
C LYS A 72 11.60 9.83 -14.32
N ALA A 73 12.15 9.77 -15.51
CA ALA A 73 11.50 9.16 -16.66
C ALA A 73 12.51 8.31 -17.44
N THR A 74 12.20 7.04 -17.58
CA THR A 74 12.90 6.06 -18.43
C THR A 74 11.87 5.33 -19.29
N PRO A 75 12.28 4.55 -20.31
CA PRO A 75 11.33 3.73 -21.06
C PRO A 75 10.54 2.73 -20.22
N GLU A 76 11.10 2.30 -19.08
CA GLU A 76 10.54 1.27 -18.20
C GLU A 76 9.71 1.84 -17.05
N LEU A 77 9.98 3.11 -16.67
CA LEU A 77 9.40 3.70 -15.47
C LEU A 77 9.34 5.22 -15.54
N VAL A 78 8.22 5.76 -15.09
CA VAL A 78 8.12 7.19 -14.73
C VAL A 78 7.78 7.29 -13.25
N LEU A 79 8.65 7.95 -12.48
CA LEU A 79 8.41 8.30 -11.09
C LEU A 79 7.87 9.72 -11.02
N LEU A 80 6.73 9.87 -10.40
CA LEU A 80 6.00 11.11 -10.24
C LEU A 80 5.90 11.49 -8.76
N LYS A 81 5.79 12.78 -8.49
CA LYS A 81 5.46 13.32 -7.17
C LYS A 81 4.32 14.30 -7.30
N GLY A 82 3.25 14.07 -6.55
CA GLY A 82 2.10 14.98 -6.51
C GLY A 82 2.53 16.40 -6.14
N LYS A 83 2.07 17.39 -6.88
CA LYS A 83 2.47 18.78 -6.70
C LYS A 83 1.91 19.37 -5.41
N LYS A 84 0.68 19.02 -5.05
CA LYS A 84 -0.03 19.56 -3.90
C LYS A 84 0.21 18.73 -2.62
N HIS A 85 0.09 17.41 -2.72
CA HIS A 85 0.13 16.52 -1.56
C HIS A 85 1.42 15.72 -1.42
N SER A 86 2.35 15.87 -2.37
CA SER A 86 3.69 15.26 -2.32
C SER A 86 3.74 13.72 -2.31
N ALA A 87 2.62 13.04 -2.57
CA ALA A 87 2.58 11.59 -2.68
C ALA A 87 3.33 11.11 -3.93
N TYR A 88 4.10 10.04 -3.80
CA TYR A 88 4.78 9.44 -4.94
C TYR A 88 3.85 8.51 -5.70
N SER A 89 3.95 8.55 -7.02
CA SER A 89 3.23 7.67 -7.95
C SER A 89 4.18 7.13 -9.00
N VAL A 90 3.92 5.92 -9.45
CA VAL A 90 4.75 5.23 -10.43
C VAL A 90 3.90 4.85 -11.63
N MET A 91 4.40 5.17 -12.83
CA MET A 91 3.83 4.66 -14.08
C MET A 91 4.82 3.68 -14.72
N ARG A 92 4.31 2.54 -15.16
CA ARG A 92 5.04 1.54 -15.94
C ARG A 92 4.31 1.27 -17.25
N PRO A 93 5.03 1.03 -18.35
CA PRO A 93 4.38 0.74 -19.62
C PRO A 93 3.62 -0.60 -19.55
N MET A 94 2.40 -0.62 -20.05
CA MET A 94 1.58 -1.82 -20.19
C MET A 94 1.33 -2.11 -21.67
N LYS A 95 1.58 -3.34 -22.11
CA LYS A 95 1.34 -3.78 -23.48
C LYS A 95 -0.03 -4.46 -23.56
N ASN A 96 -1.03 -3.73 -24.09
CA ASN A 96 -2.38 -4.24 -24.39
C ASN A 96 -2.96 -5.14 -23.28
N PRO A 97 -3.08 -4.69 -22.06
CA PRO A 97 -3.56 -5.52 -20.96
C PRO A 97 -5.05 -5.84 -21.15
N ASP A 98 -5.41 -7.09 -20.87
CA ASP A 98 -6.78 -7.39 -20.47
C ASP A 98 -7.00 -6.83 -19.06
N MET A 99 -7.80 -5.77 -18.95
CA MET A 99 -8.00 -5.06 -17.68
C MET A 99 -8.71 -5.92 -16.63
N ALA A 100 -9.56 -6.86 -17.03
CA ALA A 100 -10.20 -7.78 -16.08
C ALA A 100 -9.16 -8.73 -15.47
N VAL A 101 -8.29 -9.30 -16.29
CA VAL A 101 -7.19 -10.15 -15.83
C VAL A 101 -6.21 -9.36 -14.96
N TYR A 102 -5.88 -8.14 -15.36
CA TYR A 102 -4.97 -7.28 -14.60
C TYR A 102 -5.51 -6.97 -13.20
N PHE A 103 -6.76 -6.51 -13.10
CA PHE A 103 -7.34 -6.18 -11.79
C PHE A 103 -7.58 -7.42 -10.92
N ALA A 104 -7.92 -8.57 -11.51
CA ALA A 104 -7.98 -9.83 -10.77
C ALA A 104 -6.62 -10.22 -10.16
N ALA A 105 -5.53 -9.99 -10.88
CA ALA A 105 -4.17 -10.22 -10.37
C ALA A 105 -3.83 -9.23 -9.24
N CYS A 106 -4.21 -7.94 -9.35
CA CYS A 106 -4.04 -6.96 -8.26
C CYS A 106 -4.81 -7.39 -7.00
N GLU A 107 -6.05 -7.85 -7.14
CA GLU A 107 -6.86 -8.33 -6.01
C GLU A 107 -6.25 -9.59 -5.35
N LYS A 108 -5.69 -10.49 -6.15
CA LYS A 108 -4.96 -11.65 -5.63
C LYS A 108 -3.75 -11.22 -4.80
N MET A 109 -2.98 -10.25 -5.31
CA MET A 109 -1.84 -9.67 -4.58
C MET A 109 -2.30 -9.02 -3.27
N GLN A 110 -3.37 -8.24 -3.32
CA GLN A 110 -3.95 -7.61 -2.14
C GLN A 110 -4.37 -8.63 -1.08
N LYS A 111 -5.07 -9.69 -1.48
CA LYS A 111 -5.48 -10.77 -0.54
C LYS A 111 -4.30 -11.51 0.06
N MET A 112 -3.23 -11.71 -0.72
CA MET A 112 -2.03 -12.36 -0.23
C MET A 112 -1.34 -11.53 0.86
N LEU A 113 -1.30 -10.21 0.72
CA LEU A 113 -0.62 -9.32 1.66
C LEU A 113 -1.52 -8.91 2.83
N PHE A 114 -2.79 -8.64 2.56
CA PHE A 114 -3.74 -8.03 3.50
C PHE A 114 -4.91 -8.95 3.87
N GLY A 115 -4.80 -10.25 3.61
CA GLY A 115 -5.78 -11.22 4.09
C GLY A 115 -5.87 -11.26 5.62
N ASN A 116 -6.95 -11.85 6.13
CA ASN A 116 -7.16 -11.98 7.57
C ASN A 116 -5.97 -12.66 8.25
N ASN A 117 -5.53 -12.10 9.37
CA ASN A 117 -4.37 -12.57 10.16
C ASN A 117 -3.03 -12.53 9.42
N ASN A 118 -2.91 -11.78 8.34
CA ASN A 118 -1.62 -11.58 7.70
C ASN A 118 -0.83 -10.47 8.37
N ILE A 119 0.47 -10.69 8.43
CA ILE A 119 1.46 -9.68 8.79
C ILE A 119 2.52 -9.68 7.71
N VAL A 120 2.99 -8.52 7.31
CA VAL A 120 4.09 -8.41 6.38
C VAL A 120 5.36 -8.08 7.14
N THR A 121 6.41 -8.85 6.93
CA THR A 121 7.74 -8.52 7.43
C THR A 121 8.57 -7.89 6.33
N LEU A 122 9.24 -6.80 6.64
CA LEU A 122 10.17 -6.12 5.76
C LEU A 122 11.58 -6.27 6.32
N ASN A 123 12.49 -6.78 5.52
CA ASN A 123 13.93 -6.80 5.82
C ASN A 123 14.62 -5.78 4.91
N HIS A 124 15.30 -4.83 5.51
CA HIS A 124 16.05 -3.79 4.82
C HIS A 124 17.34 -3.49 5.61
N ASP A 125 18.49 -3.52 4.95
CA ASP A 125 19.80 -3.25 5.55
C ASP A 125 20.07 -3.98 6.88
N ASN A 126 19.77 -5.29 6.91
CA ASN A 126 19.87 -6.16 8.09
C ASN A 126 18.93 -5.79 9.26
N GLN A 127 18.01 -4.89 9.04
CA GLN A 127 16.96 -4.55 10.00
C GLN A 127 15.64 -5.22 9.58
N LYS A 128 14.91 -5.72 10.56
CA LYS A 128 13.59 -6.32 10.37
C LYS A 128 12.52 -5.41 10.93
N MET A 129 11.52 -5.13 10.10
CA MET A 129 10.35 -4.35 10.45
C MET A 129 9.10 -5.22 10.29
N TYR A 130 8.13 -5.03 11.16
CA TYR A 130 6.83 -5.66 11.07
C TYR A 130 5.79 -4.63 10.61
N LEU A 131 5.07 -4.97 9.53
CA LEU A 131 4.08 -4.13 8.92
C LEU A 131 2.72 -4.76 9.12
N TYR A 132 1.86 -4.06 9.84
CA TYR A 132 0.50 -4.51 10.13
C TYR A 132 -0.47 -3.98 9.10
N ASN A 133 -1.48 -4.79 8.78
CA ASN A 133 -2.58 -4.37 7.95
C ASN A 133 -3.39 -3.29 8.67
N GLY A 134 -3.35 -2.08 8.14
CA GLY A 134 -4.29 -1.03 8.50
C GLY A 134 -5.60 -1.17 7.73
N SER A 135 -6.63 -0.45 8.12
CA SER A 135 -7.83 -0.30 7.32
C SER A 135 -7.49 0.32 5.96
N GLU A 136 -8.17 -0.09 4.91
CA GLU A 136 -8.11 0.53 3.58
C GLU A 136 -6.79 0.40 2.80
N GLY A 137 -6.04 -0.68 2.99
CA GLY A 137 -4.84 -0.96 2.22
C GLY A 137 -3.62 -0.13 2.63
N GLN A 138 -3.53 0.24 3.89
CA GLN A 138 -2.37 0.91 4.46
C GLN A 138 -1.55 -0.05 5.30
N PHE A 139 -0.22 0.11 5.25
CA PHE A 139 0.67 -0.55 6.20
C PHE A 139 0.86 0.31 7.45
N LEU A 140 0.78 -0.33 8.61
CA LEU A 140 1.31 0.23 9.85
C LEU A 140 2.71 -0.32 10.06
N SER A 141 3.70 0.54 10.23
CA SER A 141 5.01 0.07 10.64
C SER A 141 5.08 -0.09 12.14
N ALA A 142 5.61 -1.22 12.59
CA ALA A 142 6.01 -1.43 13.98
C ALA A 142 7.51 -1.14 14.16
N ALA A 143 7.96 -1.09 15.41
CA ALA A 143 9.37 -0.92 15.71
C ALA A 143 10.24 -2.04 15.12
N TYR A 144 11.46 -1.70 14.76
CA TYR A 144 12.43 -2.67 14.28
C TYR A 144 12.75 -3.72 15.36
N GLY A 145 12.84 -4.97 14.93
CA GLY A 145 13.30 -6.07 15.75
C GLY A 145 12.27 -6.68 16.72
N SER A 146 11.12 -6.04 16.94
CA SER A 146 10.06 -6.57 17.79
C SER A 146 8.68 -6.45 17.18
N PRO A 147 7.91 -7.53 17.09
CA PRO A 147 6.52 -7.46 16.63
C PRO A 147 5.55 -6.94 17.71
N LEU A 148 6.01 -6.83 18.97
CA LEU A 148 5.15 -6.53 20.11
C LEU A 148 5.17 -5.06 20.53
N VAL A 149 6.11 -4.28 20.03
CA VAL A 149 6.29 -2.90 20.43
C VAL A 149 6.16 -1.98 19.22
N ALA A 150 5.05 -1.29 19.11
CA ALA A 150 4.87 -0.18 18.17
C ALA A 150 5.23 1.12 18.89
N GLU A 151 6.51 1.52 18.87
CA GLU A 151 6.95 2.79 19.47
C GLU A 151 6.52 3.99 18.64
N THR A 152 6.51 3.85 17.33
CA THR A 152 6.00 4.85 16.40
C THR A 152 5.30 4.17 15.25
N THR A 153 4.08 4.59 14.95
CA THR A 153 3.37 4.10 13.77
C THR A 153 3.52 5.10 12.63
N THR A 154 4.16 4.66 11.56
CA THR A 154 4.17 5.40 10.30
C THR A 154 3.25 4.69 9.32
N TYR A 155 2.35 5.44 8.71
CA TYR A 155 1.46 4.90 7.70
C TYR A 155 2.15 4.91 6.34
N HIS A 156 2.19 3.76 5.70
CA HIS A 156 2.70 3.60 4.34
C HIS A 156 1.53 3.20 3.43
N PRO A 157 0.90 4.15 2.74
CA PRO A 157 -0.15 3.83 1.78
C PRO A 157 0.40 2.95 0.65
N VAL A 158 -0.34 1.91 0.29
CA VAL A 158 0.08 0.89 -0.66
C VAL A 158 -0.91 0.76 -1.80
N CYS A 159 -0.39 0.68 -3.01
CA CYS A 159 -1.12 0.27 -4.20
C CYS A 159 -0.62 -1.11 -4.65
N THR A 160 -1.48 -2.10 -4.68
CA THR A 160 -1.15 -3.41 -5.25
C THR A 160 -1.22 -3.38 -6.77
N THR A 161 -0.25 -4.00 -7.41
CA THR A 161 -0.19 -4.19 -8.86
C THR A 161 -0.28 -5.68 -9.19
N ALA A 162 -0.42 -6.03 -10.46
CA ALA A 162 -0.48 -7.43 -10.87
C ALA A 162 0.82 -8.22 -10.56
N ASP A 163 1.94 -7.52 -10.42
CA ASP A 163 3.28 -8.09 -10.26
C ASP A 163 4.01 -7.59 -9.00
N GLY A 164 3.30 -6.92 -8.08
CA GLY A 164 3.91 -6.46 -6.84
C GLY A 164 3.15 -5.36 -6.12
N VAL A 165 3.88 -4.46 -5.46
CA VAL A 165 3.30 -3.32 -4.75
C VAL A 165 4.10 -2.05 -4.98
N ILE A 166 3.41 -0.92 -4.89
CA ILE A 166 3.97 0.42 -4.88
C ILE A 166 3.59 1.08 -3.57
N VAL A 167 4.55 1.66 -2.90
CA VAL A 167 4.38 2.33 -1.61
C VAL A 167 4.55 3.83 -1.80
N SER A 168 3.57 4.63 -1.39
CA SER A 168 3.60 6.10 -1.56
C SER A 168 4.66 6.77 -0.70
N VAL A 169 4.87 6.26 0.52
CA VAL A 169 5.98 6.67 1.39
C VAL A 169 7.00 5.55 1.36
N GLY A 170 8.14 5.79 0.74
CA GLY A 170 9.17 4.77 0.56
C GLY A 170 9.83 4.35 1.86
N PHE A 171 10.48 3.20 1.82
CA PHE A 171 11.31 2.67 2.91
C PHE A 171 12.79 3.06 2.70
N GLY A 172 13.58 2.78 3.72
CA GLY A 172 15.00 3.14 3.77
C GLY A 172 15.23 4.53 4.36
N ASP A 173 16.49 4.84 4.65
CA ASP A 173 16.90 6.11 5.28
C ASP A 173 16.53 7.32 4.41
N ASP A 174 16.62 7.16 3.09
CA ASP A 174 16.25 8.19 2.10
C ASP A 174 14.76 8.18 1.73
N LYS A 175 13.97 7.22 2.25
CA LYS A 175 12.54 7.01 1.95
C LYS A 175 12.23 6.89 0.45
N HIS A 176 13.15 6.34 -0.33
CA HIS A 176 13.03 6.24 -1.79
C HIS A 176 12.87 4.80 -2.31
N ASP A 177 12.66 3.81 -1.44
CA ASP A 177 12.37 2.45 -1.84
C ASP A 177 10.85 2.24 -1.96
N HIS A 178 10.32 2.52 -3.16
CA HIS A 178 8.89 2.59 -3.40
C HIS A 178 8.30 1.37 -4.10
N ILE A 179 9.12 0.58 -4.82
CA ILE A 179 8.62 -0.45 -5.74
C ILE A 179 9.14 -1.80 -5.34
N PHE A 180 8.23 -2.74 -5.14
CA PHE A 180 8.52 -4.14 -4.78
C PHE A 180 7.89 -5.07 -5.81
N TYR A 181 8.70 -5.91 -6.43
CA TYR A 181 8.29 -6.92 -7.40
C TYR A 181 8.11 -8.28 -6.75
N TYR A 182 7.05 -8.98 -7.10
CA TYR A 182 6.75 -10.29 -6.56
C TYR A 182 7.54 -11.39 -7.26
N ASP A 183 8.33 -12.12 -6.50
CA ASP A 183 8.99 -13.36 -6.92
C ASP A 183 8.08 -14.53 -6.55
N SER A 184 7.39 -15.10 -7.55
CA SER A 184 6.46 -16.21 -7.34
C SER A 184 7.16 -17.54 -6.98
N ILE A 185 8.45 -17.67 -7.24
CA ILE A 185 9.23 -18.87 -6.92
C ILE A 185 9.55 -18.86 -5.41
N LYS A 186 9.94 -17.69 -4.90
CA LYS A 186 10.31 -17.53 -3.49
C LYS A 186 9.15 -17.13 -2.60
N GLY A 187 8.04 -16.64 -3.17
CA GLY A 187 6.90 -16.13 -2.43
C GLY A 187 7.18 -14.80 -1.69
N GLU A 188 8.13 -14.02 -2.18
CA GLU A 188 8.57 -12.76 -1.56
C GLU A 188 8.39 -11.58 -2.52
N LEU A 189 8.31 -10.38 -1.96
CA LEU A 189 8.38 -9.11 -2.71
C LEU A 189 9.76 -8.50 -2.49
N LYS A 190 10.44 -8.14 -3.57
CA LYS A 190 11.79 -7.60 -3.54
C LYS A 190 11.87 -6.26 -4.25
N SER A 191 12.51 -5.29 -3.59
CA SER A 191 12.81 -4.00 -4.20
C SER A 191 14.11 -4.01 -5.01
N GLU A 192 14.28 -3.00 -5.86
CA GLU A 192 15.54 -2.78 -6.58
C GLU A 192 16.71 -2.48 -5.64
N LYS A 193 16.44 -1.93 -4.45
CA LYS A 193 17.44 -1.61 -3.43
C LYS A 193 17.73 -2.78 -2.47
N GLY A 194 17.12 -3.93 -2.69
CA GLY A 194 17.38 -5.15 -1.95
C GLY A 194 16.53 -5.38 -0.71
N ALA A 195 15.58 -4.50 -0.41
CA ALA A 195 14.60 -4.76 0.63
C ALA A 195 13.70 -5.94 0.25
N VAL A 196 13.36 -6.78 1.20
CA VAL A 196 12.52 -7.98 1.00
C VAL A 196 11.33 -7.95 1.93
N MET A 197 10.13 -8.05 1.34
CA MET A 197 8.87 -8.21 2.08
C MET A 197 8.39 -9.65 1.97
N ASN A 198 7.95 -10.20 3.10
CA ASN A 198 7.35 -11.52 3.17
C ASN A 198 5.99 -11.42 3.86
N ALA A 199 4.97 -12.00 3.23
CA ALA A 199 3.69 -12.21 3.89
C ALA A 199 3.80 -13.39 4.84
N GLY A 200 3.32 -13.22 6.05
CA GLY A 200 3.30 -14.26 7.08
C GLY A 200 1.94 -14.33 7.75
N ASN A 201 1.79 -15.27 8.66
CA ASN A 201 0.58 -15.43 9.46
C ASN A 201 0.82 -14.88 10.87
N LEU A 202 -0.08 -14.03 11.33
CA LEU A 202 0.00 -13.40 12.64
C LEU A 202 -0.01 -14.43 13.77
N ASN A 203 -0.86 -15.45 13.67
CA ASN A 203 -0.95 -16.50 14.67
C ASN A 203 0.36 -17.31 14.77
N THR A 204 1.00 -17.60 13.63
CA THR A 204 2.29 -18.29 13.62
C THR A 204 3.38 -17.43 14.25
N LEU A 205 3.39 -16.12 13.96
CA LEU A 205 4.37 -15.20 14.50
C LEU A 205 4.22 -15.02 16.00
N PHE A 206 3.00 -14.75 16.48
CA PHE A 206 2.76 -14.53 17.91
C PHE A 206 2.64 -15.84 18.71
N GLY A 207 2.17 -16.93 18.08
CA GLY A 207 2.08 -18.23 18.73
C GLY A 207 3.41 -18.68 19.34
N ALA A 208 4.51 -18.46 18.64
CA ALA A 208 5.84 -18.79 19.14
C ALA A 208 6.19 -18.05 20.45
N TYR A 209 5.73 -16.82 20.63
CA TYR A 209 5.96 -16.06 21.88
C TYR A 209 5.14 -16.59 23.04
N PHE A 210 3.90 -17.04 22.80
CA PHE A 210 3.03 -17.55 23.85
C PHE A 210 3.37 -18.99 24.23
N THR A 211 3.93 -19.78 23.34
CA THR A 211 4.27 -21.19 23.57
C THR A 211 5.71 -21.41 24.06
N ASP A 212 6.53 -20.36 24.14
CA ASP A 212 7.87 -20.46 24.69
C ASP A 212 7.78 -20.65 26.22
N ASN A 213 8.02 -21.90 26.68
CA ASN A 213 7.98 -22.28 28.09
C ASN A 213 9.04 -21.59 28.98
N ALA A 214 10.02 -20.91 28.37
CA ALA A 214 11.02 -20.13 29.09
C ALA A 214 10.49 -18.73 29.49
N LEU A 215 9.37 -18.28 28.89
CA LEU A 215 8.77 -17.00 29.18
C LEU A 215 7.55 -17.16 30.07
N GLY A 216 7.60 -16.58 31.27
CA GLY A 216 6.42 -16.40 32.11
C GLY A 216 5.63 -15.18 31.63
N TRP A 217 4.33 -15.36 31.41
CA TRP A 217 3.44 -14.25 31.05
C TRP A 217 2.68 -13.77 32.27
N ALA A 218 2.78 -12.48 32.57
CA ALA A 218 1.95 -11.79 33.55
C ALA A 218 1.11 -10.74 32.85
N VAL A 219 -0.19 -10.74 33.06
CA VAL A 219 -1.10 -9.74 32.52
C VAL A 219 -1.42 -8.77 33.64
N ASP A 220 -1.18 -7.49 33.40
CA ASP A 220 -1.61 -6.44 34.35
C ASP A 220 -3.14 -6.38 34.40
N PRO A 221 -3.77 -6.67 35.56
CA PRO A 221 -5.21 -6.65 35.69
C PRO A 221 -5.86 -5.29 35.33
N ALA A 222 -5.13 -4.19 35.51
CA ALA A 222 -5.62 -2.86 35.19
C ALA A 222 -5.71 -2.63 33.68
N SER A 223 -4.80 -3.22 32.89
CA SER A 223 -4.85 -3.13 31.43
C SER A 223 -5.95 -4.00 30.80
N ILE A 224 -6.36 -5.08 31.49
CA ILE A 224 -7.42 -5.99 31.05
C ILE A 224 -8.80 -5.39 31.30
N ALA A 225 -9.00 -4.60 32.36
CA ALA A 225 -10.29 -3.98 32.68
C ALA A 225 -10.80 -3.08 31.53
N ALA A 226 -9.92 -2.61 30.66
CA ALA A 226 -10.28 -1.79 29.50
C ALA A 226 -10.73 -2.61 28.26
N VAL A 227 -10.55 -3.96 28.25
CA VAL A 227 -10.87 -4.80 27.09
C VAL A 227 -11.59 -6.09 27.54
N PRO A 228 -12.91 -6.01 27.87
CA PRO A 228 -13.69 -7.17 28.38
C PRO A 228 -13.62 -8.41 27.47
N THR A 229 -13.60 -8.23 26.15
CA THR A 229 -13.52 -9.30 25.16
C THR A 229 -12.19 -10.07 25.18
N PHE A 230 -11.11 -9.48 25.68
CA PHE A 230 -9.83 -10.18 25.79
C PHE A 230 -9.86 -11.18 26.95
N LEU A 231 -10.46 -10.84 28.07
CA LEU A 231 -10.65 -11.74 29.23
C LEU A 231 -11.49 -12.95 28.86
N ASP A 232 -12.55 -12.77 28.09
CA ASP A 232 -13.40 -13.87 27.66
C ASP A 232 -12.63 -14.85 26.74
N GLN A 233 -11.78 -14.32 25.86
CA GLN A 233 -10.93 -15.15 24.99
C GLN A 233 -9.84 -15.89 25.79
N VAL A 234 -9.19 -15.25 26.74
CA VAL A 234 -8.18 -15.88 27.59
C VAL A 234 -8.83 -16.97 28.48
N ASN A 235 -10.00 -16.70 29.03
CA ASN A 235 -10.75 -17.68 29.83
C ASN A 235 -11.22 -18.90 29.01
N THR A 236 -11.56 -18.68 27.73
CA THR A 236 -11.92 -19.77 26.82
C THR A 236 -10.71 -20.66 26.56
N ILE A 237 -9.54 -20.09 26.29
CA ILE A 237 -8.30 -20.86 26.07
C ILE A 237 -7.88 -21.62 27.35
N ALA A 238 -8.01 -21.02 28.52
CA ALA A 238 -7.64 -21.65 29.80
C ALA A 238 -8.58 -22.78 30.20
N ASN A 239 -9.81 -22.83 29.71
CA ASN A 239 -10.78 -23.89 30.01
C ASN A 239 -10.78 -25.02 28.98
N ASP A 240 -10.10 -24.88 27.85
CA ASP A 240 -9.95 -25.91 26.81
C ASP A 240 -8.65 -26.76 26.99
N THR A 241 -7.88 -26.55 28.04
CA THR A 241 -6.70 -27.34 28.44
C THR A 241 -6.95 -28.15 29.69
#